data_f889f506732ea62a3ebe1808e86ad615
#
_entry.id   f889f506732ea62a3ebe1808e86ad615
#
_cell.length_a   1.000
_cell.length_b   1.000
_cell.length_c   1.000
_cell.angle_alpha   90.00
_cell.angle_beta   90.00
_cell.angle_gamma   90.00
#
_symmetry.space_group_name_H-M   'P 1'
#
loop_
_entity.id
_entity.type
_entity.pdbx_description
1 polymer ?
#
loop_
_entity_poly.entity_id
_entity_poly.type
_entity_poly.pdbx_seq_one_letter_code
_entity_poly.pdbx_strand_id
1 'polypeptide(L)'
;MNGFVGVEFDALSADKPIYDIPGLPRSTGRELVERLSTQAAPFKPTFHLGQQITQVERQEDRRLRVTSSQGITWLTPCLFIATGVGAFLPRTLVVPGLDGLLNRQIFHIARPESAQHRHVVIVGSDSHAVQTALSLASAQAKAASVTLVHRRDALDVDDTLHTAWRSVCEQGEGKFQVGQVINLDLHDGVMTHVRLATPNGETLSLACDELWIMLGLSPKLGPLSHWGPALERKQVVVDTERFATSEPGIYAVGDCNTYPGKRKLIVSGFHEATLAAFAAAAQLRPGQKIPLQYTTASPRLHQLLGLS
;
A
#
# COMPACT_ATOMS: atom_id res chain seq x y z
N MET A 1 3.80 -11.63 2.76
CA MET A 1 2.68 -10.69 3.03
C MET A 1 1.72 -11.41 3.94
N ASN A 2 1.48 -10.89 5.13
CA ASN A 2 0.43 -11.42 5.99
C ASN A 2 -0.90 -11.07 5.30
N GLY A 3 -1.73 -12.09 5.04
CA GLY A 3 -2.97 -11.91 4.31
C GLY A 3 -4.05 -11.35 5.24
N PHE A 4 -4.25 -10.06 5.21
CA PHE A 4 -5.33 -9.39 5.91
C PHE A 4 -6.40 -8.92 4.92
N VAL A 5 -7.66 -9.00 5.32
CA VAL A 5 -8.77 -8.32 4.63
C VAL A 5 -8.59 -6.82 4.81
N GLY A 6 -8.66 -6.04 3.74
CA GLY A 6 -8.48 -4.60 3.80
C GLY A 6 -7.02 -4.14 3.94
N VAL A 7 -6.10 -4.83 3.30
CA VAL A 7 -4.63 -4.61 3.35
C VAL A 7 -4.21 -3.15 3.27
N GLU A 8 -4.88 -2.33 2.46
CA GLU A 8 -4.55 -0.91 2.32
C GLU A 8 -4.81 -0.13 3.61
N PHE A 9 -5.93 -0.38 4.28
CA PHE A 9 -6.28 0.31 5.52
C PHE A 9 -5.51 -0.21 6.72
N ASP A 10 -5.27 -1.52 6.79
CA ASP A 10 -4.62 -2.14 7.94
C ASP A 10 -3.09 -1.93 7.92
N ALA A 11 -2.47 -1.96 6.74
CA ALA A 11 -1.01 -1.82 6.62
C ALA A 11 -0.51 -0.36 6.61
N LEU A 12 -1.32 0.59 6.08
CA LEU A 12 -0.88 1.96 5.84
C LEU A 12 -1.51 3.00 6.75
N SER A 13 -2.67 2.70 7.33
CA SER A 13 -3.49 3.70 8.01
C SER A 13 -4.47 3.09 9.00
N ALA A 14 -4.16 1.94 9.60
CA ALA A 14 -5.06 1.21 10.49
C ALA A 14 -5.70 2.10 11.57
N ASP A 15 -4.91 2.98 12.16
CA ASP A 15 -5.34 3.84 13.26
C ASP A 15 -5.63 5.29 12.82
N LYS A 16 -5.49 5.57 11.50
CA LYS A 16 -5.76 6.92 10.97
C LYS A 16 -7.26 7.21 10.99
N PRO A 17 -7.68 8.37 11.53
CA PRO A 17 -9.10 8.70 11.59
C PRO A 17 -9.64 9.03 10.20
N ILE A 18 -10.84 8.53 9.92
CA ILE A 18 -11.63 8.72 8.69
C ILE A 18 -12.89 9.48 9.08
N TYR A 19 -13.23 10.55 8.35
CA TYR A 19 -14.34 11.44 8.66
C TYR A 19 -15.36 11.58 7.51
N ASP A 20 -15.06 11.00 6.34
CA ASP A 20 -15.78 11.22 5.08
C ASP A 20 -16.65 10.04 4.64
N ILE A 21 -17.04 9.18 5.59
CA ILE A 21 -17.98 8.08 5.33
C ILE A 21 -19.37 8.49 5.85
N PRO A 22 -20.37 8.62 4.97
CA PRO A 22 -21.74 8.94 5.39
C PRO A 22 -22.27 7.98 6.45
N GLY A 23 -22.81 8.52 7.55
CA GLY A 23 -23.32 7.72 8.67
C GLY A 23 -22.26 7.29 9.69
N LEU A 24 -20.97 7.54 9.44
CA LEU A 24 -19.88 7.31 10.38
C LEU A 24 -19.14 8.64 10.65
N PRO A 25 -19.52 9.42 11.69
CA PRO A 25 -18.90 10.72 11.96
C PRO A 25 -17.39 10.65 12.18
N ARG A 26 -16.91 9.52 12.70
CA ARG A 26 -15.51 9.18 12.85
C ARG A 26 -15.36 7.67 12.87
N SER A 27 -14.34 7.16 12.19
CA SER A 27 -13.92 5.76 12.26
C SER A 27 -12.42 5.70 12.02
N THR A 28 -11.75 4.62 12.43
CA THR A 28 -10.42 4.27 11.96
C THR A 28 -10.51 3.28 10.80
N GLY A 29 -9.41 3.07 10.07
CA GLY A 29 -9.36 2.05 9.03
C GLY A 29 -9.70 0.66 9.57
N ARG A 30 -9.16 0.31 10.73
CA ARG A 30 -9.42 -0.96 11.42
C ARG A 30 -10.89 -1.14 11.77
N GLU A 31 -11.49 -0.17 12.42
CA GLU A 31 -12.92 -0.19 12.79
C GLU A 31 -13.82 -0.32 11.57
N LEU A 32 -13.49 0.35 10.46
CA LEU A 32 -14.24 0.25 9.23
C LEU A 32 -14.18 -1.18 8.65
N VAL A 33 -12.99 -1.78 8.57
CA VAL A 33 -12.80 -3.15 8.08
C VAL A 33 -13.54 -4.16 8.95
N GLU A 34 -13.49 -4.03 10.27
CA GLU A 34 -14.23 -4.88 11.21
C GLU A 34 -15.75 -4.80 11.00
N ARG A 35 -16.30 -3.59 10.85
CA ARG A 35 -17.73 -3.38 10.57
C ARG A 35 -18.15 -3.98 9.22
N LEU A 36 -17.37 -3.77 8.17
CA LEU A 36 -17.63 -4.34 6.84
C LEU A 36 -17.54 -5.87 6.86
N SER A 37 -16.57 -6.43 7.57
CA SER A 37 -16.41 -7.88 7.74
C SER A 37 -17.61 -8.48 8.50
N THR A 38 -18.08 -7.81 9.55
CA THR A 38 -19.29 -8.19 10.29
C THR A 38 -20.53 -8.15 9.39
N GLN A 39 -20.65 -7.11 8.55
CA GLN A 39 -21.76 -6.96 7.60
C GLN A 39 -21.72 -8.04 6.51
N ALA A 40 -20.54 -8.49 6.08
CA ALA A 40 -20.37 -9.53 5.08
C ALA A 40 -20.54 -10.96 5.62
N ALA A 41 -20.29 -11.18 6.91
CA ALA A 41 -20.26 -12.51 7.54
C ALA A 41 -21.52 -13.37 7.32
N PRO A 42 -22.77 -12.85 7.36
CA PRO A 42 -23.99 -13.64 7.10
C PRO A 42 -24.03 -14.28 5.70
N PHE A 43 -23.30 -13.70 4.73
CA PHE A 43 -23.22 -14.21 3.36
C PHE A 43 -22.15 -15.29 3.18
N LYS A 44 -21.37 -15.58 4.22
CA LYS A 44 -20.34 -16.62 4.28
C LYS A 44 -19.34 -16.55 3.12
N PRO A 45 -18.72 -15.38 2.84
CA PRO A 45 -17.71 -15.29 1.80
C PRO A 45 -16.51 -16.19 2.16
N THR A 46 -15.90 -16.81 1.13
CA THR A 46 -14.66 -17.57 1.32
C THR A 46 -13.47 -16.64 1.17
N PHE A 47 -12.61 -16.60 2.17
CA PHE A 47 -11.38 -15.80 2.16
C PHE A 47 -10.17 -16.69 1.86
N HIS A 48 -9.36 -16.29 0.89
CA HIS A 48 -8.08 -16.92 0.54
C HIS A 48 -6.94 -15.95 0.88
N LEU A 49 -6.63 -15.83 2.16
CA LEU A 49 -5.63 -14.89 2.66
C LEU A 49 -4.20 -15.34 2.28
N GLY A 50 -3.27 -14.38 2.15
CA GLY A 50 -1.88 -14.65 1.77
C GLY A 50 -1.70 -15.09 0.32
N GLN A 51 -2.72 -14.99 -0.53
CA GLN A 51 -2.69 -15.38 -1.93
C GLN A 51 -2.55 -14.14 -2.82
N GLN A 52 -1.43 -14.02 -3.53
CA GLN A 52 -1.30 -13.03 -4.60
C GLN A 52 -1.76 -13.66 -5.91
N ILE A 53 -2.69 -13.02 -6.61
CA ILE A 53 -3.06 -13.46 -7.96
C ILE A 53 -1.94 -13.07 -8.92
N THR A 54 -1.41 -14.07 -9.65
CA THR A 54 -0.30 -13.90 -10.58
C THR A 54 -0.73 -13.96 -12.03
N GLN A 55 -1.79 -14.73 -12.33
CA GLN A 55 -2.29 -14.92 -13.69
C GLN A 55 -3.81 -14.90 -13.74
N VAL A 56 -4.34 -14.33 -14.81
CA VAL A 56 -5.76 -14.38 -15.19
C VAL A 56 -5.82 -14.71 -16.66
N GLU A 57 -6.44 -15.85 -17.00
CA GLU A 57 -6.49 -16.35 -18.36
C GLU A 57 -7.93 -16.68 -18.74
N ARG A 58 -8.36 -16.23 -19.91
CA ARG A 58 -9.67 -16.58 -20.46
C ARG A 58 -9.67 -18.01 -21.01
N GLN A 59 -10.67 -18.77 -20.64
CA GLN A 59 -10.87 -20.14 -21.14
C GLN A 59 -11.83 -20.13 -22.35
N GLU A 60 -11.88 -21.25 -23.09
CA GLU A 60 -12.76 -21.43 -24.26
C GLU A 60 -14.24 -21.27 -23.90
N ASP A 61 -14.65 -21.71 -22.71
CA ASP A 61 -16.01 -21.56 -22.19
C ASP A 61 -16.32 -20.17 -21.62
N ARG A 62 -15.43 -19.18 -21.89
CA ARG A 62 -15.49 -17.78 -21.46
C ARG A 62 -15.31 -17.53 -19.96
N ARG A 63 -15.11 -18.57 -19.15
CA ARG A 63 -14.69 -18.38 -17.74
C ARG A 63 -13.26 -17.86 -17.68
N LEU A 64 -12.93 -17.32 -16.53
CA LEU A 64 -11.58 -16.85 -16.21
C LEU A 64 -10.92 -17.88 -15.29
N ARG A 65 -9.74 -18.35 -15.68
CA ARG A 65 -8.85 -19.09 -14.79
C ARG A 65 -7.99 -18.09 -14.05
N VAL A 66 -8.09 -18.09 -12.73
CA VAL A 66 -7.36 -17.20 -11.84
C VAL A 66 -6.36 -18.04 -11.06
N THR A 67 -5.07 -17.73 -11.13
CA THR A 67 -3.99 -18.51 -10.49
C THR A 67 -3.26 -17.65 -9.46
N SER A 68 -3.03 -18.19 -8.27
CA SER A 68 -2.28 -17.53 -7.21
C SER A 68 -0.78 -17.84 -7.24
N SER A 69 0.01 -17.07 -6.50
CA SER A 69 1.44 -17.28 -6.28
C SER A 69 1.79 -18.62 -5.61
N GLN A 70 0.81 -19.28 -4.98
CA GLN A 70 0.95 -20.59 -4.36
C GLN A 70 0.44 -21.74 -5.27
N GLY A 71 0.11 -21.43 -6.52
CA GLY A 71 -0.37 -22.42 -7.50
C GLY A 71 -1.84 -22.83 -7.35
N ILE A 72 -2.60 -22.19 -6.45
CA ILE A 72 -4.04 -22.44 -6.36
C ILE A 72 -4.74 -21.81 -7.56
N THR A 73 -5.67 -22.55 -8.14
CA THR A 73 -6.40 -22.11 -9.34
C THR A 73 -7.90 -22.11 -9.11
N TRP A 74 -8.58 -21.06 -9.54
CA TRP A 74 -10.03 -20.92 -9.53
C TRP A 74 -10.56 -20.69 -10.95
N LEU A 75 -11.75 -21.21 -11.23
CA LEU A 75 -12.51 -20.91 -12.44
C LEU A 75 -13.72 -20.07 -12.05
N THR A 76 -13.84 -18.89 -12.63
CA THR A 76 -14.93 -17.95 -12.34
C THR A 76 -15.48 -17.30 -13.61
N PRO A 77 -16.77 -17.04 -13.72
CA PRO A 77 -17.35 -16.28 -14.82
C PRO A 77 -17.15 -14.76 -14.69
N CYS A 78 -16.89 -14.26 -13.47
CA CYS A 78 -16.68 -12.83 -13.20
C CYS A 78 -15.53 -12.64 -12.21
N LEU A 79 -14.74 -11.59 -12.43
CA LEU A 79 -13.65 -11.17 -11.57
C LEU A 79 -13.83 -9.69 -11.21
N PHE A 80 -13.74 -9.35 -9.91
CA PHE A 80 -13.72 -7.98 -9.44
C PHE A 80 -12.32 -7.62 -8.95
N ILE A 81 -11.72 -6.60 -9.56
CA ILE A 81 -10.45 -6.04 -9.15
C ILE A 81 -10.74 -4.91 -8.16
N ALA A 82 -10.37 -5.10 -6.90
CA ALA A 82 -10.54 -4.11 -5.82
C ALA A 82 -9.23 -3.93 -5.04
N THR A 83 -8.11 -3.86 -5.77
CA THR A 83 -6.75 -3.86 -5.22
C THR A 83 -6.29 -2.50 -4.68
N GLY A 84 -7.19 -1.52 -4.60
CA GLY A 84 -6.81 -0.16 -4.24
C GLY A 84 -5.80 0.40 -5.26
N VAL A 85 -4.82 1.15 -4.79
CA VAL A 85 -3.75 1.68 -5.67
C VAL A 85 -2.70 0.64 -6.06
N GLY A 86 -2.93 -0.64 -5.78
CA GLY A 86 -2.06 -1.77 -6.09
C GLY A 86 -1.20 -2.21 -4.91
N ALA A 87 -0.27 -3.12 -5.16
CA ALA A 87 0.67 -3.54 -4.13
C ALA A 87 1.59 -2.37 -3.76
N PHE A 88 1.56 -1.96 -2.51
CA PHE A 88 2.52 -1.00 -1.99
C PHE A 88 3.84 -1.70 -1.75
N LEU A 89 4.80 -1.44 -2.63
CA LEU A 89 6.18 -1.84 -2.39
C LEU A 89 6.96 -0.64 -1.87
N PRO A 90 7.83 -0.85 -0.88
CA PRO A 90 8.74 0.19 -0.45
C PRO A 90 9.50 0.77 -1.65
N ARG A 91 9.54 2.09 -1.75
CA ARG A 91 10.46 2.73 -2.69
C ARG A 91 11.87 2.42 -2.23
N THR A 92 12.67 1.94 -3.16
CA THR A 92 14.06 1.61 -2.88
C THR A 92 15.02 2.53 -3.63
N LEU A 93 16.27 2.47 -3.26
CA LEU A 93 17.36 3.16 -3.95
C LEU A 93 17.85 2.29 -5.14
N VAL A 94 18.29 2.96 -6.18
CA VAL A 94 18.95 2.27 -7.33
C VAL A 94 20.46 2.37 -7.09
N VAL A 95 20.99 1.43 -6.29
CA VAL A 95 22.41 1.41 -5.90
C VAL A 95 22.94 -0.01 -6.07
N PRO A 96 24.12 -0.19 -6.68
CA PRO A 96 24.71 -1.52 -6.85
C PRO A 96 24.90 -2.25 -5.52
N GLY A 97 24.61 -3.54 -5.47
CA GLY A 97 24.82 -4.39 -4.30
C GLY A 97 23.76 -4.28 -3.18
N LEU A 98 22.79 -3.39 -3.33
CA LEU A 98 21.75 -3.16 -2.31
C LEU A 98 20.97 -4.43 -2.00
N ASP A 99 20.56 -5.20 -3.02
CA ASP A 99 19.69 -6.37 -2.85
C ASP A 99 20.31 -7.44 -1.96
N GLY A 100 21.62 -7.62 -2.01
CA GLY A 100 22.37 -8.58 -1.19
C GLY A 100 22.40 -8.24 0.30
N LEU A 101 22.07 -7.01 0.65
CA LEU A 101 22.07 -6.48 2.04
C LEU A 101 20.66 -6.27 2.61
N LEU A 102 19.61 -6.46 1.80
CA LEU A 102 18.23 -6.34 2.25
C LEU A 102 17.95 -7.31 3.41
N ASN A 103 17.26 -6.81 4.44
CA ASN A 103 16.93 -7.52 5.69
C ASN A 103 18.16 -7.98 6.50
N ARG A 104 19.37 -7.52 6.16
CA ARG A 104 20.61 -7.76 6.93
C ARG A 104 21.17 -6.44 7.50
N GLN A 105 21.44 -5.47 6.65
CA GLN A 105 21.91 -4.12 7.00
C GLN A 105 21.08 -3.02 6.33
N ILE A 106 20.19 -3.38 5.38
CA ILE A 106 19.32 -2.44 4.67
C ILE A 106 17.86 -2.82 4.93
N PHE A 107 17.08 -1.87 5.44
CA PHE A 107 15.70 -2.09 5.87
C PHE A 107 14.78 -1.00 5.30
N HIS A 108 13.53 -1.37 5.04
CA HIS A 108 12.46 -0.45 4.64
C HIS A 108 11.51 -0.10 5.80
N ILE A 109 11.85 -0.55 6.99
CA ILE A 109 11.11 -0.28 8.23
C ILE A 109 12.09 0.13 9.33
N ALA A 110 11.61 0.92 10.28
CA ALA A 110 12.36 1.27 11.48
C ALA A 110 12.60 0.03 12.36
N ARG A 111 13.80 -0.10 12.89
CA ARG A 111 14.23 -1.19 13.80
C ARG A 111 15.00 -0.65 15.01
N PRO A 112 14.34 0.11 15.90
CA PRO A 112 15.02 0.78 17.00
C PRO A 112 15.86 -0.17 17.89
N GLU A 113 15.41 -1.42 18.03
CA GLU A 113 16.09 -2.46 18.81
C GLU A 113 17.46 -2.86 18.24
N SER A 114 17.68 -2.73 16.94
CA SER A 114 18.95 -3.06 16.28
C SER A 114 19.92 -1.88 16.24
N ALA A 115 19.45 -0.68 16.51
CA ALA A 115 20.22 0.57 16.33
C ALA A 115 21.27 0.84 17.42
N GLN A 116 21.25 0.13 18.54
CA GLN A 116 22.16 0.36 19.66
C GLN A 116 23.62 0.20 19.24
N HIS A 117 24.42 1.25 19.55
CA HIS A 117 25.85 1.34 19.22
C HIS A 117 26.18 1.26 17.73
N ARG A 118 25.20 1.56 16.85
CA ARG A 118 25.36 1.54 15.40
C ARG A 118 25.25 2.92 14.79
N HIS A 119 25.94 3.08 13.68
CA HIS A 119 25.77 4.23 12.78
C HIS A 119 24.57 3.98 11.87
N VAL A 120 23.48 4.70 12.10
CA VAL A 120 22.25 4.55 11.33
C VAL A 120 22.08 5.71 10.36
N VAL A 121 21.94 5.37 9.09
CA VAL A 121 21.60 6.35 8.05
C VAL A 121 20.14 6.10 7.62
N ILE A 122 19.31 7.12 7.73
CA ILE A 122 17.90 7.10 7.31
C ILE A 122 17.76 7.92 6.04
N VAL A 123 17.23 7.33 4.98
CA VAL A 123 16.93 8.03 3.73
C VAL A 123 15.42 8.30 3.64
N GLY A 124 15.02 9.56 3.77
CA GLY A 124 13.62 9.95 3.77
C GLY A 124 13.43 11.42 4.07
N SER A 125 12.19 11.92 3.97
CA SER A 125 11.85 13.32 4.25
C SER A 125 10.45 13.50 4.86
N ASP A 126 9.65 12.45 4.93
CA ASP A 126 8.30 12.50 5.47
C ASP A 126 8.26 12.42 7.01
N SER A 127 7.08 12.63 7.58
CA SER A 127 6.89 12.62 9.03
C SER A 127 7.36 11.34 9.69
N HIS A 128 7.23 10.19 9.01
CA HIS A 128 7.65 8.90 9.55
C HIS A 128 9.18 8.80 9.64
N ALA A 129 9.89 9.24 8.61
CA ALA A 129 11.36 9.27 8.59
C ALA A 129 11.91 10.22 9.67
N VAL A 130 11.33 11.42 9.81
CA VAL A 130 11.77 12.42 10.80
C VAL A 130 11.47 11.96 12.23
N GLN A 131 10.28 11.42 12.51
CA GLN A 131 9.93 10.87 13.83
C GLN A 131 10.84 9.70 14.22
N THR A 132 11.18 8.85 13.26
CA THR A 132 12.13 7.75 13.48
C THR A 132 13.52 8.28 13.83
N ALA A 133 14.00 9.29 13.08
CA ALA A 133 15.30 9.91 13.36
C ALA A 133 15.33 10.57 14.75
N LEU A 134 14.26 11.29 15.14
CA LEU A 134 14.10 11.87 16.48
C LEU A 134 14.13 10.82 17.58
N SER A 135 13.41 9.70 17.38
CA SER A 135 13.39 8.62 18.35
C SER A 135 14.77 7.98 18.55
N LEU A 136 15.53 7.80 17.48
CA LEU A 136 16.88 7.22 17.53
C LEU A 136 17.94 8.17 18.07
N ALA A 137 17.80 9.46 17.86
CA ALA A 137 18.68 10.47 18.40
C ALA A 137 18.51 10.69 19.92
N SER A 138 17.43 10.12 20.50
CA SER A 138 17.22 10.21 21.94
C SER A 138 18.27 9.39 22.71
N ALA A 139 18.64 9.88 23.90
CA ALA A 139 19.61 9.19 24.77
C ALA A 139 19.22 7.75 25.14
N GLN A 140 17.92 7.40 25.07
CA GLN A 140 17.43 6.07 25.35
C GLN A 140 17.75 5.07 24.23
N ALA A 141 17.84 5.51 22.99
CA ALA A 141 18.09 4.62 21.84
C ALA A 141 19.56 4.17 21.73
N LYS A 142 20.50 4.94 22.31
CA LYS A 142 21.95 4.63 22.35
C LYS A 142 22.57 4.33 20.98
N ALA A 143 22.05 4.90 19.90
CA ALA A 143 22.68 4.81 18.59
C ALA A 143 24.07 5.50 18.62
N ALA A 144 25.05 5.00 17.89
CA ALA A 144 26.36 5.63 17.78
C ALA A 144 26.27 6.93 17.01
N SER A 145 25.47 6.99 15.96
CA SER A 145 25.08 8.21 15.25
C SER A 145 23.79 8.01 14.47
N VAL A 146 23.05 9.10 14.26
CA VAL A 146 21.84 9.13 13.43
C VAL A 146 22.00 10.21 12.37
N THR A 147 21.96 9.82 11.10
CA THR A 147 22.00 10.76 9.97
C THR A 147 20.75 10.60 9.11
N LEU A 148 19.94 11.65 9.03
CA LEU A 148 18.82 11.73 8.09
C LEU A 148 19.32 12.31 6.77
N VAL A 149 19.10 11.59 5.67
CA VAL A 149 19.55 11.94 4.33
C VAL A 149 18.36 12.22 3.44
N HIS A 150 18.37 13.36 2.77
CA HIS A 150 17.42 13.66 1.70
C HIS A 150 18.11 14.39 0.55
N ARG A 151 17.62 14.17 -0.69
CA ARG A 151 18.20 14.77 -1.90
C ARG A 151 18.04 16.28 -2.03
N ARG A 152 17.15 16.88 -1.27
CA ARG A 152 16.88 18.33 -1.22
C ARG A 152 16.99 18.82 0.20
N ASP A 153 17.35 20.09 0.34
CA ASP A 153 17.34 20.78 1.64
C ASP A 153 15.91 21.16 2.04
N ALA A 154 15.08 20.16 2.20
CA ALA A 154 13.68 20.30 2.60
C ALA A 154 13.15 19.00 3.17
N LEU A 155 12.40 19.07 4.25
CA LEU A 155 11.64 17.96 4.83
C LEU A 155 10.15 18.17 4.58
N ASP A 156 9.43 17.11 4.28
CA ASP A 156 7.99 17.12 4.01
C ASP A 156 7.21 16.82 5.31
N VAL A 157 7.32 17.75 6.26
CA VAL A 157 6.78 17.67 7.61
C VAL A 157 6.19 19.00 8.06
N ASP A 158 5.38 18.98 9.12
CA ASP A 158 4.91 20.19 9.78
C ASP A 158 6.03 20.95 10.53
N ASP A 159 5.77 22.19 10.87
CA ASP A 159 6.73 23.07 11.55
C ASP A 159 7.19 22.52 12.90
N THR A 160 6.37 21.76 13.59
CA THR A 160 6.69 21.18 14.91
C THR A 160 7.78 20.12 14.77
N LEU A 161 7.61 19.18 13.85
CA LEU A 161 8.61 18.15 13.58
C LEU A 161 9.88 18.72 12.97
N HIS A 162 9.74 19.71 12.09
CA HIS A 162 10.89 20.41 11.51
C HIS A 162 11.75 21.09 12.60
N THR A 163 11.11 21.82 13.50
CA THR A 163 11.78 22.50 14.60
C THR A 163 12.44 21.52 15.57
N ALA A 164 11.73 20.43 15.92
CA ALA A 164 12.28 19.40 16.80
C ALA A 164 13.54 18.75 16.21
N TRP A 165 13.52 18.38 14.92
CA TRP A 165 14.68 17.77 14.28
C TRP A 165 15.87 18.75 14.17
N ARG A 166 15.59 20.01 13.85
CA ARG A 166 16.62 21.04 13.80
C ARG A 166 17.32 21.22 15.16
N SER A 167 16.55 21.26 16.26
CA SER A 167 17.11 21.34 17.61
C SER A 167 18.04 20.16 17.92
N VAL A 168 17.66 18.95 17.58
CA VAL A 168 18.48 17.73 17.72
C VAL A 168 19.78 17.84 16.92
N CYS A 169 19.73 18.39 15.70
CA CYS A 169 20.93 18.60 14.90
C CYS A 169 21.84 19.68 15.50
N GLU A 170 21.29 20.78 16.04
CA GLU A 170 22.04 21.86 16.69
C GLU A 170 22.72 21.37 17.97
N GLN A 171 22.14 20.41 18.67
CA GLN A 171 22.72 19.77 19.87
C GLN A 171 23.79 18.72 19.54
N GLY A 172 23.95 18.37 18.24
CA GLY A 172 24.91 17.35 17.79
C GLY A 172 24.46 15.91 18.01
N GLU A 173 23.20 15.70 18.43
CA GLU A 173 22.62 14.36 18.67
C GLU A 173 22.15 13.68 17.39
N GLY A 174 21.90 14.45 16.33
CA GLY A 174 21.55 13.98 15.00
C GLY A 174 22.21 14.81 13.91
N LYS A 175 22.15 14.35 12.67
CA LYS A 175 22.66 15.08 11.50
C LYS A 175 21.67 15.02 10.35
N PHE A 176 21.41 16.19 9.74
CA PHE A 176 20.73 16.26 8.44
C PHE A 176 21.75 16.44 7.33
N GLN A 177 21.75 15.57 6.34
CA GLN A 177 22.67 15.61 5.22
C GLN A 177 21.92 15.67 3.90
N VAL A 178 22.14 16.75 3.15
CA VAL A 178 21.60 16.86 1.79
C VAL A 178 22.47 16.08 0.83
N GLY A 179 21.87 15.13 0.12
CA GLY A 179 22.56 14.29 -0.87
C GLY A 179 21.74 13.10 -1.31
N GLN A 180 22.22 12.43 -2.33
CA GLN A 180 21.64 11.21 -2.86
C GLN A 180 22.62 10.05 -2.68
N VAL A 181 22.15 8.93 -2.10
CA VAL A 181 22.98 7.71 -1.99
C VAL A 181 23.27 7.19 -3.39
N ILE A 182 24.53 7.03 -3.71
CA ILE A 182 25.01 6.58 -5.04
C ILE A 182 25.80 5.27 -4.98
N ASN A 183 26.37 4.90 -3.83
CA ASN A 183 27.14 3.68 -3.66
C ASN A 183 27.16 3.22 -2.20
N LEU A 184 27.52 1.94 -2.00
CA LEU A 184 27.74 1.30 -0.70
C LEU A 184 29.19 0.81 -0.67
N ASP A 185 29.92 1.15 0.39
CA ASP A 185 31.27 0.62 0.61
C ASP A 185 31.17 -0.63 1.49
N LEU A 186 31.67 -1.74 0.96
CA LEU A 186 31.63 -3.04 1.62
C LEU A 186 33.05 -3.48 2.00
N HIS A 187 33.16 -4.10 3.18
CA HIS A 187 34.35 -4.81 3.61
C HIS A 187 33.93 -6.24 4.01
N ASP A 188 34.47 -7.25 3.35
CA ASP A 188 34.12 -8.66 3.54
C ASP A 188 32.60 -8.94 3.44
N GLY A 189 31.90 -8.25 2.52
CA GLY A 189 30.47 -8.39 2.30
C GLY A 189 29.58 -7.70 3.36
N VAL A 190 30.18 -6.90 4.26
CA VAL A 190 29.52 -6.08 5.27
C VAL A 190 29.61 -4.62 4.85
N MET A 191 28.47 -3.91 4.86
CA MET A 191 28.43 -2.48 4.60
C MET A 191 29.07 -1.73 5.75
N THR A 192 29.99 -0.83 5.46
CA THR A 192 30.66 0.03 6.42
C THR A 192 30.36 1.51 6.20
N HIS A 193 30.13 1.92 4.96
CA HIS A 193 29.82 3.30 4.60
C HIS A 193 28.80 3.37 3.48
N VAL A 194 28.08 4.49 3.42
CA VAL A 194 27.28 4.90 2.25
C VAL A 194 27.94 6.13 1.60
N ARG A 195 27.96 6.17 0.27
CA ARG A 195 28.45 7.32 -0.49
C ARG A 195 27.29 8.16 -0.99
N LEU A 196 27.36 9.47 -0.76
CA LEU A 196 26.37 10.44 -1.18
C LEU A 196 26.96 11.36 -2.26
N ALA A 197 26.21 11.57 -3.34
CA ALA A 197 26.42 12.72 -4.20
C ALA A 197 25.71 13.93 -3.58
N THR A 198 26.46 14.98 -3.33
CA THR A 198 25.94 16.23 -2.74
C THR A 198 25.58 17.23 -3.85
N PRO A 199 24.72 18.25 -3.58
CA PRO A 199 24.30 19.21 -4.59
C PRO A 199 25.43 20.04 -5.20
N ASN A 200 26.54 20.20 -4.49
CA ASN A 200 27.75 20.90 -4.97
C ASN A 200 28.67 20.03 -5.82
N GLY A 201 28.29 18.79 -6.10
CA GLY A 201 29.04 17.85 -6.97
C GLY A 201 30.13 17.06 -6.23
N GLU A 202 30.25 17.19 -4.93
CA GLU A 202 31.17 16.39 -4.12
C GLU A 202 30.59 15.02 -3.76
N THR A 203 31.47 14.07 -3.47
CA THR A 203 31.08 12.77 -2.91
C THR A 203 31.43 12.74 -1.42
N LEU A 204 30.44 12.56 -0.58
CA LEU A 204 30.59 12.41 0.86
C LEU A 204 30.46 10.94 1.26
N SER A 205 31.36 10.46 2.13
CA SER A 205 31.27 9.13 2.74
C SER A 205 30.75 9.24 4.18
N LEU A 206 29.71 8.48 4.50
CA LEU A 206 29.14 8.40 5.83
C LEU A 206 29.29 6.99 6.39
N ALA A 207 29.80 6.87 7.62
CA ALA A 207 29.78 5.60 8.35
C ALA A 207 28.34 5.07 8.46
N CYS A 208 28.13 3.81 8.15
CA CYS A 208 26.81 3.22 8.10
C CYS A 208 26.84 1.71 8.41
N ASP A 209 26.34 1.35 9.57
CA ASP A 209 26.12 -0.05 9.95
C ASP A 209 24.75 -0.53 9.50
N GLU A 210 23.76 0.38 9.52
CA GLU A 210 22.40 0.13 9.03
C GLU A 210 21.88 1.29 8.18
N LEU A 211 21.36 0.96 7.01
CA LEU A 211 20.69 1.90 6.10
C LEU A 211 19.17 1.65 6.13
N TRP A 212 18.41 2.63 6.58
CA TRP A 212 16.95 2.54 6.62
C TRP A 212 16.35 3.40 5.51
N ILE A 213 15.74 2.74 4.52
CA ILE A 213 15.16 3.41 3.34
C ILE A 213 13.69 3.70 3.61
N MET A 214 13.41 4.93 4.04
CA MET A 214 12.08 5.42 4.41
C MET A 214 11.57 6.42 3.38
N LEU A 215 11.52 6.00 2.11
CA LEU A 215 11.07 6.82 0.97
C LEU A 215 9.56 6.71 0.71
N GLY A 216 8.82 6.12 1.66
CA GLY A 216 7.42 5.79 1.50
C GLY A 216 7.19 4.62 0.54
N LEU A 217 5.93 4.42 0.18
CA LEU A 217 5.51 3.30 -0.64
C LEU A 217 5.24 3.74 -2.08
N SER A 218 5.48 2.87 -3.03
CA SER A 218 5.13 3.09 -4.43
C SER A 218 4.06 2.11 -4.86
N PRO A 219 2.91 2.57 -5.36
CA PRO A 219 1.91 1.68 -5.91
C PRO A 219 2.49 0.99 -7.15
N LYS A 220 2.44 -0.32 -7.16
CA LYS A 220 2.78 -1.15 -8.32
C LYS A 220 1.57 -2.01 -8.67
N LEU A 221 1.18 -2.01 -9.94
CA LEU A 221 0.10 -2.85 -10.44
C LEU A 221 0.45 -4.34 -10.34
N GLY A 222 1.75 -4.66 -10.25
CA GLY A 222 2.19 -6.05 -10.24
C GLY A 222 1.68 -6.83 -11.45
N PRO A 223 1.24 -8.08 -11.26
CA PRO A 223 0.75 -8.94 -12.35
C PRO A 223 -0.48 -8.39 -13.08
N LEU A 224 -1.27 -7.51 -12.46
CA LEU A 224 -2.48 -6.91 -13.04
C LEU A 224 -2.23 -6.23 -14.39
N SER A 225 -1.03 -5.69 -14.60
CA SER A 225 -0.64 -5.09 -15.88
C SER A 225 -0.64 -6.07 -17.06
N HIS A 226 -0.68 -7.38 -16.81
CA HIS A 226 -0.65 -8.45 -17.82
C HIS A 226 -1.98 -9.21 -17.95
N TRP A 227 -3.04 -8.81 -17.24
CA TRP A 227 -4.32 -9.52 -17.27
C TRP A 227 -5.25 -9.10 -18.42
N GLY A 228 -4.81 -8.15 -19.26
CA GLY A 228 -5.52 -7.72 -20.46
C GLY A 228 -6.31 -6.41 -20.36
N PRO A 229 -6.88 -5.99 -19.20
CA PRO A 229 -7.62 -4.74 -19.13
C PRO A 229 -6.80 -3.53 -19.58
N ALA A 230 -7.45 -2.60 -20.30
CA ALA A 230 -6.84 -1.34 -20.69
C ALA A 230 -6.43 -0.53 -19.46
N LEU A 231 -5.23 0.07 -19.53
CA LEU A 231 -4.66 0.87 -18.45
C LEU A 231 -4.42 2.32 -18.89
N GLU A 232 -4.74 3.27 -18.02
CA GLU A 232 -4.33 4.66 -18.12
C GLU A 232 -3.63 5.07 -16.82
N ARG A 233 -2.40 5.60 -16.92
CA ARG A 233 -1.59 6.07 -15.77
C ARG A 233 -1.53 5.05 -14.60
N LYS A 234 -1.38 3.78 -14.92
CA LYS A 234 -1.37 2.66 -13.97
C LYS A 234 -2.72 2.42 -13.26
N GLN A 235 -3.82 2.80 -13.84
CA GLN A 235 -5.15 2.51 -13.35
C GLN A 235 -5.95 1.79 -14.43
N VAL A 236 -6.86 0.91 -14.03
CA VAL A 236 -7.72 0.15 -14.94
C VAL A 236 -8.80 1.06 -15.48
N VAL A 237 -8.89 1.21 -16.80
CA VAL A 237 -9.95 1.97 -17.45
C VAL A 237 -11.27 1.20 -17.37
N VAL A 238 -12.33 1.86 -16.93
CA VAL A 238 -13.68 1.29 -16.80
C VAL A 238 -14.74 2.20 -17.41
N ASP A 239 -15.87 1.61 -17.83
CA ASP A 239 -17.07 2.38 -18.10
C ASP A 239 -17.77 2.79 -16.79
N THR A 240 -18.48 3.93 -16.79
CA THR A 240 -19.12 4.47 -15.58
C THR A 240 -20.52 3.91 -15.32
N GLU A 241 -21.06 3.14 -16.25
CA GLU A 241 -22.40 2.52 -16.09
C GLU A 241 -22.30 1.22 -15.32
N ARG A 242 -21.26 0.42 -15.57
CA ARG A 242 -21.13 -0.95 -15.10
C ARG A 242 -19.83 -1.21 -14.36
N PHE A 243 -18.88 -0.29 -14.43
CA PHE A 243 -17.50 -0.47 -13.96
C PHE A 243 -16.82 -1.73 -14.55
N ALA A 244 -17.26 -2.07 -15.78
CA ALA A 244 -16.65 -3.12 -16.56
C ALA A 244 -15.35 -2.60 -17.21
N THR A 245 -14.35 -3.49 -17.30
CA THR A 245 -13.10 -3.20 -18.01
C THR A 245 -13.24 -3.50 -19.51
N SER A 246 -12.18 -3.27 -20.27
CA SER A 246 -12.11 -3.71 -21.68
C SER A 246 -12.17 -5.24 -21.83
N GLU A 247 -11.91 -6.00 -20.77
CA GLU A 247 -11.98 -7.45 -20.75
C GLU A 247 -13.35 -7.94 -20.25
N PRO A 248 -14.13 -8.68 -21.07
CA PRO A 248 -15.44 -9.16 -20.66
C PRO A 248 -15.42 -10.00 -19.37
N GLY A 249 -16.31 -9.70 -18.42
CA GLY A 249 -16.40 -10.40 -17.14
C GLY A 249 -15.38 -9.96 -16.11
N ILE A 250 -14.54 -8.97 -16.42
CA ILE A 250 -13.63 -8.34 -15.47
C ILE A 250 -14.14 -6.93 -15.15
N TYR A 251 -14.33 -6.66 -13.87
CA TYR A 251 -14.77 -5.37 -13.31
C TYR A 251 -13.67 -4.80 -12.43
N ALA A 252 -13.56 -3.47 -12.35
CA ALA A 252 -12.60 -2.84 -11.46
C ALA A 252 -13.26 -1.71 -10.66
N VAL A 253 -13.08 -1.73 -9.33
CA VAL A 253 -13.75 -0.82 -8.40
C VAL A 253 -12.77 -0.27 -7.37
N GLY A 254 -13.04 0.92 -6.84
CA GLY A 254 -12.16 1.60 -5.89
C GLY A 254 -10.97 2.26 -6.57
N ASP A 255 -9.88 2.49 -5.85
CA ASP A 255 -8.75 3.31 -6.29
C ASP A 255 -7.90 2.71 -7.42
N CYS A 256 -8.11 1.43 -7.74
CA CYS A 256 -7.43 0.78 -8.85
C CYS A 256 -7.95 1.18 -10.22
N ASN A 257 -9.15 1.75 -10.32
CA ASN A 257 -9.77 2.13 -11.59
C ASN A 257 -9.63 3.63 -11.92
N THR A 258 -9.91 3.95 -13.19
CA THR A 258 -10.00 5.34 -13.67
C THR A 258 -11.12 5.50 -14.69
N TYR A 259 -11.75 6.67 -14.65
CA TYR A 259 -12.80 7.15 -15.57
C TYR A 259 -12.92 8.67 -15.46
N PRO A 260 -13.56 9.37 -16.43
CA PRO A 260 -13.77 10.82 -16.34
C PRO A 260 -14.49 11.22 -15.05
N GLY A 261 -13.90 12.12 -14.26
CA GLY A 261 -14.47 12.58 -12.99
C GLY A 261 -14.16 11.70 -11.78
N LYS A 262 -13.32 10.68 -11.90
CA LYS A 262 -12.90 9.80 -10.77
C LYS A 262 -12.43 10.61 -9.56
N ARG A 263 -12.96 10.24 -8.39
CA ARG A 263 -12.45 10.66 -7.07
C ARG A 263 -12.08 9.43 -6.27
N LYS A 264 -10.87 9.44 -5.69
CA LYS A 264 -10.36 8.36 -4.83
C LYS A 264 -10.91 8.54 -3.41
N LEU A 265 -12.14 8.16 -3.22
CA LEU A 265 -12.86 8.20 -1.95
C LEU A 265 -13.49 6.84 -1.67
N ILE A 266 -13.53 6.43 -0.39
CA ILE A 266 -14.14 5.16 0.03
C ILE A 266 -15.61 5.08 -0.42
N VAL A 267 -16.36 6.18 -0.28
CA VAL A 267 -17.77 6.26 -0.68
C VAL A 267 -17.95 6.05 -2.19
N SER A 268 -17.02 6.54 -3.02
CA SER A 268 -17.04 6.30 -4.46
C SER A 268 -16.85 4.81 -4.76
N GLY A 269 -15.91 4.15 -4.08
CA GLY A 269 -15.68 2.71 -4.21
C GLY A 269 -16.91 1.86 -3.86
N PHE A 270 -17.69 2.22 -2.86
CA PHE A 270 -18.95 1.54 -2.53
C PHE A 270 -19.99 1.67 -3.65
N HIS A 271 -20.14 2.86 -4.22
CA HIS A 271 -21.02 3.09 -5.36
C HIS A 271 -20.60 2.27 -6.58
N GLU A 272 -19.32 2.31 -6.92
CA GLU A 272 -18.73 1.55 -8.01
C GLU A 272 -18.95 0.04 -7.85
N ALA A 273 -18.70 -0.49 -6.66
CA ALA A 273 -18.94 -1.90 -6.34
C ALA A 273 -20.41 -2.30 -6.49
N THR A 274 -21.33 -1.41 -6.12
CA THR A 274 -22.76 -1.63 -6.28
C THR A 274 -23.14 -1.79 -7.74
N LEU A 275 -22.75 -0.85 -8.60
CA LEU A 275 -23.09 -0.89 -10.04
C LEU A 275 -22.43 -2.10 -10.73
N ALA A 276 -21.16 -2.39 -10.42
CA ALA A 276 -20.46 -3.56 -10.92
C ALA A 276 -21.14 -4.87 -10.51
N ALA A 277 -21.65 -4.97 -9.27
CA ALA A 277 -22.37 -6.16 -8.81
C ALA A 277 -23.67 -6.39 -9.57
N PHE A 278 -24.46 -5.33 -9.84
CA PHE A 278 -25.66 -5.43 -10.68
C PHE A 278 -25.32 -5.83 -12.11
N ALA A 279 -24.27 -5.27 -12.69
CA ALA A 279 -23.82 -5.62 -14.04
C ALA A 279 -23.37 -7.07 -14.14
N ALA A 280 -22.58 -7.56 -13.18
CA ALA A 280 -22.17 -8.95 -13.10
C ALA A 280 -23.37 -9.89 -12.91
N ALA A 281 -24.33 -9.52 -12.07
CA ALA A 281 -25.55 -10.32 -11.87
C ALA A 281 -26.37 -10.45 -13.19
N ALA A 282 -26.48 -9.36 -13.96
CA ALA A 282 -27.14 -9.36 -15.26
C ALA A 282 -26.38 -10.23 -16.28
N GLN A 283 -25.05 -10.17 -16.30
CA GLN A 283 -24.20 -11.03 -17.15
C GLN A 283 -24.37 -12.52 -16.81
N LEU A 284 -24.44 -12.86 -15.52
CA LEU A 284 -24.57 -14.25 -15.05
C LEU A 284 -25.97 -14.82 -15.26
N ARG A 285 -26.98 -13.96 -15.46
CA ARG A 285 -28.39 -14.35 -15.63
C ARG A 285 -28.98 -13.69 -16.88
N PRO A 286 -28.49 -14.02 -18.07
CA PRO A 286 -28.94 -13.38 -19.29
C PRO A 286 -30.46 -13.58 -19.48
N GLY A 287 -31.16 -12.52 -19.84
CA GLY A 287 -32.62 -12.51 -20.03
C GLY A 287 -33.45 -12.50 -18.75
N GLN A 288 -32.84 -12.54 -17.57
CA GLN A 288 -33.54 -12.40 -16.30
C GLN A 288 -33.49 -10.96 -15.82
N LYS A 289 -34.62 -10.41 -15.38
CA LYS A 289 -34.67 -9.12 -14.70
C LYS A 289 -33.99 -9.23 -13.35
N ILE A 290 -32.95 -8.44 -13.09
CA ILE A 290 -32.36 -8.32 -11.77
C ILE A 290 -33.13 -7.26 -10.99
N PRO A 291 -33.98 -7.65 -10.02
CA PRO A 291 -34.79 -6.70 -9.29
C PRO A 291 -33.92 -5.89 -8.31
N LEU A 292 -34.17 -4.59 -8.23
CA LEU A 292 -33.71 -3.80 -7.11
C LEU A 292 -34.65 -4.05 -5.94
N GLN A 293 -34.18 -4.81 -4.94
CA GLN A 293 -34.95 -5.08 -3.73
C GLN A 293 -34.38 -4.23 -2.57
N TYR A 294 -35.25 -3.47 -1.94
CA TYR A 294 -34.85 -2.73 -0.72
C TYR A 294 -34.57 -3.70 0.43
N THR A 295 -33.51 -3.44 1.17
CA THR A 295 -33.03 -4.28 2.28
C THR A 295 -34.10 -4.47 3.36
N THR A 296 -34.89 -3.43 3.63
CA THR A 296 -36.00 -3.44 4.59
C THR A 296 -37.17 -4.36 4.20
N ALA A 297 -37.26 -4.74 2.92
CA ALA A 297 -38.33 -5.58 2.39
C ALA A 297 -37.83 -6.92 1.86
N SER A 298 -36.60 -7.32 2.18
CA SER A 298 -35.98 -8.56 1.68
C SER A 298 -36.13 -9.70 2.68
N PRO A 299 -37.05 -10.68 2.48
CA PRO A 299 -37.21 -11.82 3.39
C PRO A 299 -35.93 -12.64 3.50
N ARG A 300 -35.20 -12.79 2.37
CA ARG A 300 -33.93 -13.51 2.35
C ARG A 300 -32.86 -12.82 3.21
N LEU A 301 -32.76 -11.50 3.14
CA LEU A 301 -31.83 -10.76 3.97
C LEU A 301 -32.20 -10.86 5.44
N HIS A 302 -33.47 -10.72 5.77
CA HIS A 302 -33.97 -10.87 7.14
C HIS A 302 -33.62 -12.25 7.70
N GLN A 303 -33.84 -13.31 6.93
CA GLN A 303 -33.46 -14.68 7.32
C GLN A 303 -31.96 -14.82 7.54
N LEU A 304 -31.10 -14.26 6.66
CA LEU A 304 -29.65 -14.28 6.81
C LEU A 304 -29.15 -13.52 8.04
N LEU A 305 -29.86 -12.45 8.41
CA LEU A 305 -29.55 -11.63 9.58
C LEU A 305 -30.21 -12.14 10.87
N GLY A 306 -31.01 -13.21 10.80
CA GLY A 306 -31.73 -13.73 11.96
C GLY A 306 -32.84 -12.81 12.49
N LEU A 307 -33.43 -11.99 11.63
CA LEU A 307 -34.48 -11.00 11.95
C LEU A 307 -35.89 -11.52 11.68
N SER A 308 -36.10 -12.80 11.48
CA SER A 308 -37.43 -13.42 11.24
C SER A 308 -38.18 -13.64 12.51
#